data_a60e3ebba3c1109c02864b849909f0ee
#
_entry.id   a60e3ebba3c1109c02864b849909f0ee
#
_cell.length_a   1.000
_cell.length_b   1.000
_cell.length_c   1.000
_cell.angle_alpha   90.00
_cell.angle_beta   90.00
_cell.angle_gamma   90.00
#
_symmetry.space_group_name_H-M   'P 1'
#
loop_
_entity.id
_entity.type
_entity.pdbx_description
1 polymer ?
#
loop_
_entity_poly.entity_id
_entity_poly.type
_entity_poly.pdbx_seq_one_letter_code
_entity_poly.pdbx_strand_id
1 'polypeptide(L)'
;MLIAENDDEAFCVAPTLSNFWLMKFKLPAFLENIESPVEGEVALRRFAANPLAFGGDLDLFSAGANGALSGNAAENSAIVVGIDEVGRGPLAGPVVACAAVLKSPDALLTLNDSKKLSRPKREAMFDAVKDACACYAIASASVEEIDEINILEADFLAMRRALQALGFPGLNETAPEIPIEVKGSLKDAANVILNEAQRNEGSSNGYPNILVAVDGNLKIDKMPQDIQMPIVKGDGRIASISAASILAKVFRDRYMDKLEELYPGYGFDKHAGYGTKAHLDAIRRQGFTPAHRKSFHPKSL
;
A
#
# COMPACT_ATOMS: atom_id res chain seq x y z
N MET A 1 -31.85 -14.05 52.73
CA MET A 1 -32.05 -15.46 52.39
C MET A 1 -32.45 -15.50 50.92
N LEU A 2 -31.57 -15.83 50.13
CA LEU A 2 -31.55 -16.54 48.86
C LEU A 2 -30.32 -16.08 48.06
N ILE A 3 -29.46 -17.01 47.90
CA ILE A 3 -28.19 -17.01 47.19
C ILE A 3 -28.51 -17.09 45.70
N ALA A 4 -27.89 -16.29 44.88
CA ALA A 4 -27.80 -16.51 43.46
C ALA A 4 -26.36 -16.79 43.14
N GLU A 5 -26.11 -18.00 42.70
CA GLU A 5 -24.83 -18.51 42.21
C GLU A 5 -24.44 -17.80 40.93
N ASN A 6 -23.19 -17.39 40.89
CA ASN A 6 -22.52 -16.89 39.69
C ASN A 6 -22.05 -18.08 38.86
N ASP A 7 -22.56 -18.19 37.65
CA ASP A 7 -21.92 -18.95 36.58
C ASP A 7 -20.96 -18.04 35.83
N ASP A 8 -19.67 -18.08 36.24
CA ASP A 8 -18.55 -17.56 35.48
C ASP A 8 -18.27 -18.50 34.29
N GLU A 9 -19.00 -18.37 33.21
CA GLU A 9 -18.52 -18.81 31.91
C GLU A 9 -17.44 -17.84 31.44
N ALA A 10 -16.21 -18.22 31.69
CA ALA A 10 -15.05 -17.58 31.08
C ALA A 10 -15.14 -17.76 29.55
N PHE A 11 -15.71 -16.78 28.86
CA PHE A 11 -15.55 -16.61 27.43
C PHE A 11 -14.08 -16.43 27.16
N CYS A 12 -13.44 -17.48 26.65
CA CYS A 12 -12.12 -17.40 26.06
C CYS A 12 -12.24 -16.59 24.75
N VAL A 13 -12.24 -15.27 24.89
CA VAL A 13 -12.15 -14.36 23.74
C VAL A 13 -10.76 -14.58 23.17
N ALA A 14 -10.66 -15.17 21.99
CA ALA A 14 -9.41 -15.21 21.25
C ALA A 14 -8.81 -13.79 21.24
N PRO A 15 -7.52 -13.61 21.58
CA PRO A 15 -6.93 -12.29 21.62
C PRO A 15 -7.04 -11.70 20.23
N THR A 16 -7.86 -10.66 20.10
CA THR A 16 -7.99 -9.88 18.88
C THR A 16 -6.65 -9.20 18.59
N LEU A 17 -6.30 -9.04 17.33
CA LEU A 17 -5.11 -8.31 16.85
C LEU A 17 -4.90 -6.97 17.59
N SER A 18 -5.96 -6.33 18.10
CA SER A 18 -5.95 -5.08 18.87
C SER A 18 -5.05 -5.06 20.10
N ASN A 19 -4.87 -6.21 20.79
CA ASN A 19 -4.02 -6.25 22.00
C ASN A 19 -2.53 -6.36 21.71
N PHE A 20 -2.16 -6.72 20.49
CA PHE A 20 -0.76 -6.86 20.08
C PHE A 20 -0.11 -5.51 19.71
N TRP A 21 -0.90 -4.48 19.40
CA TRP A 21 -0.47 -3.21 18.80
C TRP A 21 -0.23 -2.06 19.78
N LEU A 22 -0.41 -2.27 21.08
CA LEU A 22 -0.12 -1.26 22.12
C LEU A 22 1.39 -1.11 22.43
N MET A 23 2.24 -1.98 21.90
CA MET A 23 3.70 -1.82 21.99
C MET A 23 4.20 -0.84 20.91
N LYS A 24 5.05 0.11 21.30
CA LYS A 24 5.74 1.06 20.39
C LYS A 24 6.28 0.30 19.19
N PHE A 25 5.83 0.66 17.98
CA PHE A 25 6.23 0.03 16.73
C PHE A 25 7.74 0.03 16.56
N LYS A 26 8.40 -1.05 16.93
CA LYS A 26 9.60 -1.52 16.27
C LYS A 26 9.12 -2.38 15.10
N LEU A 27 9.72 -2.17 13.93
CA LEU A 27 9.58 -3.12 12.82
C LEU A 27 9.80 -4.51 13.43
N PRO A 28 8.88 -5.48 13.25
CA PRO A 28 9.08 -6.82 13.80
C PRO A 28 10.47 -7.33 13.38
N ALA A 29 11.21 -7.91 14.29
CA ALA A 29 12.60 -8.31 14.04
C ALA A 29 12.75 -9.20 12.79
N PHE A 30 11.73 -9.98 12.47
CA PHE A 30 11.70 -10.81 11.27
C PHE A 30 11.74 -10.02 9.95
N LEU A 31 11.35 -8.73 9.94
CA LEU A 31 11.46 -7.85 8.77
C LEU A 31 12.80 -7.11 8.70
N GLU A 32 13.63 -7.15 9.74
CA GLU A 32 14.92 -6.45 9.74
C GLU A 32 15.96 -7.12 8.83
N ASN A 33 15.94 -8.45 8.70
CA ASN A 33 16.92 -9.25 7.97
C ASN A 33 16.42 -9.80 6.62
N ILE A 34 15.39 -9.19 6.06
CA ILE A 34 14.84 -9.60 4.77
C ILE A 34 15.79 -9.22 3.64
N GLU A 35 16.17 -10.19 2.83
CA GLU A 35 17.09 -10.03 1.70
C GLU A 35 16.35 -9.68 0.40
N SER A 36 15.05 -10.01 0.29
CA SER A 36 14.26 -9.75 -0.91
C SER A 36 12.81 -9.37 -0.60
N PRO A 37 12.14 -8.60 -1.46
CA PRO A 37 10.72 -8.27 -1.31
C PRO A 37 9.80 -9.51 -1.26
N VAL A 38 10.18 -10.60 -1.92
CA VAL A 38 9.43 -11.86 -1.92
C VAL A 38 9.45 -12.53 -0.55
N GLU A 39 10.62 -12.59 0.09
CA GLU A 39 10.74 -13.10 1.47
C GLU A 39 9.91 -12.29 2.45
N GLY A 40 9.90 -10.96 2.30
CA GLY A 40 9.07 -10.09 3.11
C GLY A 40 7.58 -10.34 2.93
N GLU A 41 7.13 -10.55 1.71
CA GLU A 41 5.74 -10.87 1.42
C GLU A 41 5.33 -12.20 2.05
N VAL A 42 6.17 -13.24 1.93
CA VAL A 42 5.96 -14.56 2.59
C VAL A 42 5.86 -14.39 4.10
N ALA A 43 6.80 -13.66 4.71
CA ALA A 43 6.81 -13.41 6.14
C ALA A 43 5.56 -12.68 6.63
N LEU A 44 5.09 -11.67 5.88
CA LEU A 44 3.85 -10.95 6.21
C LEU A 44 2.60 -11.82 6.08
N ARG A 45 2.51 -12.66 5.05
CA ARG A 45 1.37 -13.57 4.89
C ARG A 45 1.30 -14.58 6.02
N ARG A 46 2.44 -15.14 6.46
CA ARG A 46 2.52 -16.03 7.63
C ARG A 46 2.11 -15.30 8.91
N PHE A 47 2.62 -14.10 9.13
CA PHE A 47 2.25 -13.28 10.28
C PHE A 47 0.74 -12.98 10.30
N ALA A 48 0.18 -12.54 9.21
CA ALA A 48 -1.24 -12.22 9.11
C ALA A 48 -2.14 -13.45 9.29
N ALA A 49 -1.64 -14.64 8.89
CA ALA A 49 -2.36 -15.89 9.08
C ALA A 49 -2.35 -16.38 10.53
N ASN A 50 -1.29 -16.14 11.29
CA ASN A 50 -1.16 -16.59 12.67
C ASN A 50 -0.36 -15.59 13.51
N PRO A 51 -0.93 -14.43 13.90
CA PRO A 51 -0.23 -13.41 14.68
C PRO A 51 0.28 -13.90 16.03
N LEU A 52 -0.36 -14.91 16.64
CA LEU A 52 0.02 -15.44 17.95
C LEU A 52 1.31 -16.28 17.91
N ALA A 53 1.64 -16.87 16.76
CA ALA A 53 2.87 -17.63 16.59
C ALA A 53 4.14 -16.74 16.68
N PHE A 54 4.00 -15.43 16.62
CA PHE A 54 5.09 -14.44 16.63
C PHE A 54 5.30 -13.76 18.00
N GLY A 55 4.53 -14.12 19.02
CA GLY A 55 4.57 -13.52 20.37
C GLY A 55 5.60 -14.13 21.33
N GLY A 56 6.41 -15.10 20.93
CA GLY A 56 7.56 -15.64 21.65
C GLY A 56 8.82 -15.49 20.83
N ASP A 57 10.01 -15.54 21.48
CA ASP A 57 11.34 -15.56 20.83
C ASP A 57 11.48 -16.74 19.85
N LEU A 58 10.69 -16.74 18.78
CA LEU A 58 10.74 -17.75 17.74
C LEU A 58 11.77 -17.36 16.71
N ASP A 59 12.85 -18.10 16.75
CA ASP A 59 13.86 -18.19 15.69
C ASP A 59 13.20 -18.74 14.42
N LEU A 60 12.49 -17.87 13.70
CA LEU A 60 11.75 -18.21 12.46
C LEU A 60 12.70 -18.68 11.35
N PHE A 61 14.00 -18.39 11.50
CA PHE A 61 15.04 -18.73 10.52
C PHE A 61 15.77 -20.04 10.81
N SER A 62 15.59 -20.64 12.01
CA SER A 62 16.22 -21.93 12.30
C SER A 62 15.52 -23.13 11.67
N ALA A 63 14.30 -22.95 11.16
CA ALA A 63 13.58 -23.97 10.39
C ALA A 63 13.89 -23.85 8.89
N GLY A 64 15.16 -24.01 8.54
CA GLY A 64 15.62 -24.42 7.21
C GLY A 64 15.43 -23.42 6.08
N ALA A 65 16.46 -22.64 5.80
CA ALA A 65 16.66 -21.90 4.53
C ALA A 65 16.67 -22.81 3.25
N ASN A 66 16.36 -24.10 3.40
CA ASN A 66 16.34 -25.09 2.33
C ASN A 66 14.95 -25.71 2.04
N GLY A 67 13.89 -25.18 2.64
CA GLY A 67 12.53 -25.54 2.26
C GLY A 67 12.14 -24.76 1.01
N ALA A 68 11.95 -25.49 -0.11
CA ALA A 68 11.37 -24.94 -1.34
C ALA A 68 10.21 -23.99 -0.99
N LEU A 69 10.09 -22.88 -1.73
CA LEU A 69 8.96 -21.94 -1.74
C LEU A 69 7.65 -22.62 -2.20
N SER A 70 7.40 -23.86 -1.74
CA SER A 70 6.14 -24.54 -1.94
C SER A 70 5.16 -23.96 -0.94
N GLY A 71 4.20 -23.17 -1.43
CA GLY A 71 3.18 -22.55 -0.62
C GLY A 71 2.48 -23.54 0.30
N ASN A 72 2.84 -23.52 1.59
CA ASN A 72 2.08 -24.23 2.59
C ASN A 72 0.71 -23.56 2.75
N ALA A 73 -0.33 -24.36 3.00
CA ALA A 73 -1.70 -23.84 3.18
C ALA A 73 -1.80 -22.68 4.17
N ALA A 74 -0.90 -22.60 5.16
CA ALA A 74 -0.82 -21.49 6.12
C ALA A 74 -0.33 -20.16 5.51
N GLU A 75 0.48 -20.18 4.44
CA GLU A 75 1.00 -18.97 3.78
C GLU A 75 -0.07 -18.25 2.95
N ASN A 76 -1.11 -18.97 2.57
CA ASN A 76 -2.23 -18.47 1.77
C ASN A 76 -3.48 -18.16 2.61
N SER A 77 -3.39 -18.16 3.93
CA SER A 77 -4.56 -17.93 4.81
C SER A 77 -4.85 -16.46 5.10
N ALA A 78 -4.06 -15.53 4.55
CA ALA A 78 -4.25 -14.11 4.72
C ALA A 78 -3.99 -13.32 3.43
N ILE A 79 -4.67 -12.18 3.31
CA ILE A 79 -4.47 -11.22 2.23
C ILE A 79 -3.57 -10.10 2.72
N VAL A 80 -2.42 -9.91 2.07
CA VAL A 80 -1.57 -8.73 2.25
C VAL A 80 -1.88 -7.73 1.16
N VAL A 81 -2.31 -6.54 1.56
CA VAL A 81 -2.52 -5.39 0.67
C VAL A 81 -1.32 -4.46 0.81
N GLY A 82 -0.46 -4.39 -0.19
CA GLY A 82 0.64 -3.43 -0.22
C GLY A 82 0.16 -2.07 -0.70
N ILE A 83 0.59 -1.00 -0.02
CA ILE A 83 0.26 0.38 -0.38
C ILE A 83 1.53 1.20 -0.48
N ASP A 84 1.62 2.00 -1.55
CA ASP A 84 2.65 3.01 -1.74
C ASP A 84 2.07 4.25 -2.41
N GLU A 85 2.73 5.39 -2.23
CA GLU A 85 2.35 6.67 -2.80
C GLU A 85 3.47 7.28 -3.65
N VAL A 86 3.07 8.19 -4.51
CA VAL A 86 3.98 9.01 -5.32
C VAL A 86 3.44 10.43 -5.46
N GLY A 87 4.33 11.40 -5.40
CA GLY A 87 3.93 12.77 -5.69
C GLY A 87 3.70 13.64 -4.47
N ARG A 88 4.23 13.32 -3.28
CA ARG A 88 4.14 14.20 -2.09
C ARG A 88 4.97 15.47 -2.23
N GLY A 89 6.20 15.39 -2.72
CA GLY A 89 7.16 16.49 -2.79
C GLY A 89 7.07 17.46 -3.99
N PRO A 90 6.45 17.13 -5.14
CA PRO A 90 6.36 18.04 -6.28
C PRO A 90 5.57 19.32 -5.99
N LEU A 91 5.90 20.40 -6.72
CA LEU A 91 5.17 21.68 -6.72
C LEU A 91 3.91 21.65 -7.57
N ALA A 92 3.74 20.62 -8.42
CA ALA A 92 2.62 20.50 -9.34
C ALA A 92 2.14 19.05 -9.47
N GLY A 93 0.86 18.92 -9.83
CA GLY A 93 0.19 17.66 -10.05
C GLY A 93 -0.31 16.98 -8.77
N PRO A 94 -1.10 15.90 -8.92
CA PRO A 94 -1.74 15.20 -7.81
C PRO A 94 -0.75 14.38 -6.98
N VAL A 95 -1.15 13.99 -5.77
CA VAL A 95 -0.62 12.82 -5.09
C VAL A 95 -1.40 11.59 -5.55
N VAL A 96 -0.70 10.50 -5.80
CA VAL A 96 -1.28 9.24 -6.31
C VAL A 96 -0.86 8.11 -5.39
N ALA A 97 -1.80 7.28 -4.99
CA ALA A 97 -1.56 6.07 -4.22
C ALA A 97 -2.06 4.83 -4.98
N CYS A 98 -1.40 3.70 -4.74
CA CYS A 98 -1.84 2.41 -5.25
C CYS A 98 -1.96 1.42 -4.08
N ALA A 99 -3.04 0.63 -4.11
CA ALA A 99 -3.20 -0.55 -3.28
C ALA A 99 -3.13 -1.78 -4.18
N ALA A 100 -2.30 -2.77 -3.85
CA ALA A 100 -2.07 -3.95 -4.67
C ALA A 100 -2.04 -5.23 -3.84
N VAL A 101 -2.64 -6.30 -4.36
CA VAL A 101 -2.61 -7.65 -3.82
C VAL A 101 -2.03 -8.59 -4.86
N LEU A 102 -0.95 -9.28 -4.55
CA LEU A 102 -0.33 -10.23 -5.45
C LEU A 102 -1.06 -11.59 -5.44
N LYS A 103 -1.11 -12.27 -6.58
CA LYS A 103 -1.63 -13.64 -6.70
C LYS A 103 -0.84 -14.63 -5.84
N SER A 104 0.49 -14.48 -5.85
CA SER A 104 1.42 -15.26 -5.03
C SER A 104 2.61 -14.39 -4.63
N PRO A 105 3.33 -14.72 -3.55
CA PRO A 105 4.51 -13.96 -3.12
C PRO A 105 5.60 -13.87 -4.19
N ASP A 106 5.77 -14.91 -4.97
CA ASP A 106 6.79 -15.07 -6.02
C ASP A 106 6.37 -14.49 -7.38
N ALA A 107 5.15 -13.97 -7.49
CA ALA A 107 4.63 -13.40 -8.74
C ALA A 107 5.52 -12.29 -9.34
N LEU A 108 6.40 -11.69 -8.52
CA LEU A 108 7.32 -10.62 -8.92
C LEU A 108 8.81 -11.02 -8.83
N LEU A 109 9.16 -12.31 -8.78
CA LEU A 109 10.56 -12.77 -8.70
C LEU A 109 11.47 -12.19 -9.79
N THR A 110 10.91 -11.86 -10.94
CA THR A 110 11.65 -11.26 -12.06
C THR A 110 11.83 -9.74 -11.94
N LEU A 111 11.25 -9.11 -10.90
CA LEU A 111 11.14 -7.67 -10.75
C LEU A 111 12.06 -7.12 -9.65
N ASN A 112 13.35 -7.47 -9.67
CA ASN A 112 14.32 -6.96 -8.71
C ASN A 112 14.48 -5.43 -8.81
N ASP A 113 14.32 -4.75 -7.65
CA ASP A 113 14.71 -3.35 -7.39
C ASP A 113 13.99 -2.26 -8.21
N SER A 114 12.70 -2.08 -7.96
CA SER A 114 11.84 -1.11 -8.64
C SER A 114 12.33 0.35 -8.54
N LYS A 115 12.99 0.74 -7.45
CA LYS A 115 13.52 2.11 -7.24
C LYS A 115 14.66 2.47 -8.17
N LYS A 116 15.44 1.49 -8.63
CA LYS A 116 16.57 1.71 -9.54
C LYS A 116 16.19 1.61 -11.01
N LEU A 117 14.91 1.33 -11.31
CA LEU A 117 14.47 1.21 -12.70
C LEU A 117 14.34 2.58 -13.36
N SER A 118 14.90 2.72 -14.55
CA SER A 118 14.62 3.86 -15.42
C SER A 118 13.14 3.89 -15.85
N ARG A 119 12.62 5.07 -16.22
CA ARG A 119 11.23 5.21 -16.67
C ARG A 119 10.84 4.20 -17.79
N PRO A 120 11.65 4.00 -18.85
CA PRO A 120 11.34 2.99 -19.87
C PRO A 120 11.25 1.56 -19.33
N LYS A 121 12.08 1.22 -18.36
CA LYS A 121 12.02 -0.11 -17.73
C LYS A 121 10.76 -0.29 -16.89
N ARG A 122 10.35 0.75 -16.12
CA ARG A 122 9.08 0.70 -15.36
C ARG A 122 7.88 0.57 -16.28
N GLU A 123 7.86 1.33 -17.39
CA GLU A 123 6.80 1.21 -18.42
C GLU A 123 6.72 -0.21 -19.00
N ALA A 124 7.86 -0.81 -19.36
CA ALA A 124 7.90 -2.17 -19.87
C ALA A 124 7.41 -3.22 -18.87
N MET A 125 7.53 -2.94 -17.57
CA MET A 125 7.12 -3.85 -16.51
C MET A 125 5.67 -3.63 -16.05
N PHE A 126 5.05 -2.53 -16.43
CA PHE A 126 3.74 -2.12 -15.93
C PHE A 126 2.67 -3.19 -16.15
N ASP A 127 2.57 -3.74 -17.36
CA ASP A 127 1.60 -4.77 -17.68
C ASP A 127 1.90 -6.10 -16.95
N ALA A 128 3.17 -6.48 -16.84
CA ALA A 128 3.57 -7.67 -16.10
C ALA A 128 3.22 -7.55 -14.60
N VAL A 129 3.39 -6.36 -13.99
CA VAL A 129 2.99 -6.10 -12.60
C VAL A 129 1.48 -6.18 -12.46
N LYS A 130 0.71 -5.58 -13.39
CA LYS A 130 -0.75 -5.70 -13.41
C LYS A 130 -1.22 -7.14 -13.49
N ASP A 131 -0.53 -7.95 -14.29
CA ASP A 131 -0.85 -9.38 -14.44
C ASP A 131 -0.49 -10.20 -13.20
N ALA A 132 0.56 -9.84 -12.49
CA ALA A 132 0.96 -10.46 -11.22
C ALA A 132 -0.03 -10.17 -10.08
N CYS A 133 -0.78 -9.06 -10.15
CA CYS A 133 -1.77 -8.71 -9.15
C CYS A 133 -3.05 -9.52 -9.29
N ALA A 134 -3.56 -10.05 -8.18
CA ALA A 134 -4.92 -10.57 -8.05
C ALA A 134 -5.94 -9.43 -8.15
N CYS A 135 -5.67 -8.32 -7.46
CA CYS A 135 -6.37 -7.05 -7.62
C CYS A 135 -5.43 -5.88 -7.36
N TYR A 136 -5.74 -4.71 -7.93
CA TYR A 136 -5.10 -3.45 -7.59
C TYR A 136 -6.06 -2.28 -7.85
N ALA A 137 -5.83 -1.16 -7.17
CA ALA A 137 -6.47 0.12 -7.48
C ALA A 137 -5.47 1.27 -7.34
N ILE A 138 -5.52 2.19 -8.30
CA ILE A 138 -4.74 3.43 -8.30
C ILE A 138 -5.71 4.58 -8.16
N ALA A 139 -5.55 5.39 -7.13
CA ALA A 139 -6.38 6.56 -6.86
C ALA A 139 -5.51 7.77 -6.55
N SER A 140 -6.13 8.95 -6.53
CA SER A 140 -5.41 10.21 -6.33
C SER A 140 -6.17 11.16 -5.41
N ALA A 141 -5.44 12.18 -4.91
CA ALA A 141 -6.02 13.43 -4.47
C ALA A 141 -5.49 14.57 -5.35
N SER A 142 -6.39 15.48 -5.72
CA SER A 142 -6.13 16.57 -6.66
C SER A 142 -5.26 17.66 -6.04
N VAL A 143 -4.84 18.62 -6.86
CA VAL A 143 -4.11 19.80 -6.40
C VAL A 143 -4.96 20.64 -5.44
N GLU A 144 -6.25 20.78 -5.75
CA GLU A 144 -7.20 21.51 -4.92
C GLU A 144 -7.37 20.86 -3.55
N GLU A 145 -7.52 19.54 -3.51
CA GLU A 145 -7.61 18.78 -2.26
C GLU A 145 -6.31 18.89 -1.44
N ILE A 146 -5.13 18.84 -2.08
CA ILE A 146 -3.85 19.05 -1.40
C ILE A 146 -3.79 20.44 -0.76
N ASP A 147 -4.24 21.47 -1.48
CA ASP A 147 -4.25 22.84 -0.99
C ASP A 147 -5.27 23.06 0.14
N GLU A 148 -6.38 22.33 0.14
CA GLU A 148 -7.44 22.40 1.15
C GLU A 148 -7.09 21.67 2.44
N ILE A 149 -6.63 20.41 2.35
CA ILE A 149 -6.47 19.52 3.51
C ILE A 149 -5.01 19.25 3.88
N ASN A 150 -4.04 19.81 3.20
CA ASN A 150 -2.59 19.56 3.21
C ASN A 150 -2.17 18.23 2.57
N ILE A 151 -0.85 18.12 2.30
CA ILE A 151 -0.30 16.97 1.56
C ILE A 151 -0.40 15.64 2.32
N LEU A 152 -0.32 15.64 3.66
CA LEU A 152 -0.40 14.40 4.45
C LEU A 152 -1.82 13.82 4.42
N GLU A 153 -2.82 14.66 4.65
CA GLU A 153 -4.22 14.26 4.62
C GLU A 153 -4.67 13.86 3.21
N ALA A 154 -4.20 14.58 2.18
CA ALA A 154 -4.46 14.26 0.77
C ALA A 154 -3.83 12.91 0.36
N ASP A 155 -2.65 12.59 0.89
CA ASP A 155 -2.00 11.31 0.70
C ASP A 155 -2.82 10.17 1.31
N PHE A 156 -3.22 10.31 2.56
CA PHE A 156 -4.11 9.34 3.21
C PHE A 156 -5.47 9.22 2.49
N LEU A 157 -6.01 10.32 1.97
CA LEU A 157 -7.23 10.30 1.16
C LEU A 157 -7.05 9.46 -0.11
N ALA A 158 -5.94 9.63 -0.83
CA ALA A 158 -5.64 8.84 -2.01
C ALA A 158 -5.51 7.34 -1.68
N MET A 159 -4.83 7.00 -0.57
CA MET A 159 -4.69 5.62 -0.08
C MET A 159 -6.05 5.00 0.28
N ARG A 160 -6.92 5.74 1.02
CA ARG A 160 -8.27 5.26 1.36
C ARG A 160 -9.14 5.06 0.13
N ARG A 161 -9.07 5.96 -0.85
CA ARG A 161 -9.78 5.82 -2.14
C ARG A 161 -9.36 4.56 -2.90
N ALA A 162 -8.06 4.26 -2.92
CA ALA A 162 -7.54 3.03 -3.53
C ALA A 162 -8.07 1.78 -2.82
N LEU A 163 -8.07 1.76 -1.49
CA LEU A 163 -8.63 0.65 -0.71
C LEU A 163 -10.15 0.52 -0.88
N GLN A 164 -10.87 1.64 -0.88
CA GLN A 164 -12.32 1.65 -1.12
C GLN A 164 -12.67 1.06 -2.50
N ALA A 165 -11.90 1.40 -3.54
CA ALA A 165 -12.10 0.88 -4.88
C ALA A 165 -11.89 -0.64 -4.96
N LEU A 166 -11.07 -1.23 -4.08
CA LEU A 166 -10.91 -2.67 -3.92
C LEU A 166 -12.03 -3.33 -3.09
N GLY A 167 -12.97 -2.54 -2.56
CA GLY A 167 -14.07 -3.04 -1.72
C GLY A 167 -13.66 -3.20 -0.26
N PHE A 168 -12.66 -2.45 0.24
CA PHE A 168 -12.32 -2.44 1.65
C PHE A 168 -13.51 -1.89 2.47
N PRO A 169 -13.96 -2.59 3.54
CA PRO A 169 -15.17 -2.21 4.27
C PRO A 169 -14.97 -0.95 5.10
N GLY A 170 -16.07 -0.20 5.30
CA GLY A 170 -16.12 0.93 6.22
C GLY A 170 -15.53 2.24 5.69
N LEU A 171 -15.00 2.27 4.46
CA LEU A 171 -14.58 3.49 3.80
C LEU A 171 -15.73 4.09 2.98
N ASN A 172 -15.84 5.42 2.99
CA ASN A 172 -16.83 6.18 2.23
C ASN A 172 -16.23 7.52 1.77
N GLU A 173 -15.17 7.43 0.97
CA GLU A 173 -14.47 8.60 0.43
C GLU A 173 -15.17 9.11 -0.82
N THR A 174 -15.10 10.41 -1.03
CA THR A 174 -15.59 11.06 -2.25
C THR A 174 -14.81 10.59 -3.47
N ALA A 175 -15.47 10.47 -4.62
CA ALA A 175 -14.80 10.12 -5.87
C ALA A 175 -13.74 11.18 -6.23
N PRO A 176 -12.53 10.77 -6.67
CA PRO A 176 -11.51 11.71 -7.10
C PRO A 176 -11.86 12.32 -8.46
N GLU A 177 -11.32 13.50 -8.74
CA GLU A 177 -11.41 14.15 -10.05
C GLU A 177 -10.75 13.30 -11.16
N ILE A 178 -9.57 12.74 -10.85
CA ILE A 178 -8.86 11.83 -11.75
C ILE A 178 -9.47 10.43 -11.60
N PRO A 179 -9.98 9.81 -12.68
CA PRO A 179 -10.60 8.49 -12.60
C PRO A 179 -9.69 7.44 -11.97
N ILE A 180 -10.26 6.60 -11.11
CA ILE A 180 -9.57 5.48 -10.49
C ILE A 180 -9.29 4.40 -11.55
N GLU A 181 -8.03 3.92 -11.63
CA GLU A 181 -7.71 2.70 -12.37
C GLU A 181 -7.83 1.51 -11.42
N VAL A 182 -8.70 0.55 -11.72
CA VAL A 182 -8.97 -0.60 -10.85
C VAL A 182 -9.05 -1.91 -11.64
N LYS A 183 -8.53 -2.98 -11.05
CA LYS A 183 -8.65 -4.36 -11.52
C LYS A 183 -9.06 -5.25 -10.35
N GLY A 184 -10.24 -5.90 -10.46
CA GLY A 184 -10.74 -6.83 -9.45
C GLY A 184 -11.08 -6.17 -8.10
N SER A 185 -11.30 -6.99 -7.11
CA SER A 185 -11.64 -6.60 -5.74
C SER A 185 -10.93 -7.47 -4.71
N LEU A 186 -10.97 -7.10 -3.43
CA LEU A 186 -10.47 -7.95 -2.33
C LEU A 186 -11.23 -9.29 -2.26
N LYS A 187 -12.50 -9.31 -2.64
CA LYS A 187 -13.27 -10.54 -2.74
C LYS A 187 -12.76 -11.44 -3.86
N ASP A 188 -12.41 -10.87 -5.01
CA ASP A 188 -11.82 -11.63 -6.11
C ASP A 188 -10.43 -12.15 -5.73
N ALA A 189 -9.62 -11.33 -5.07
CA ALA A 189 -8.31 -11.72 -4.53
C ALA A 189 -8.44 -12.89 -3.54
N ALA A 190 -9.42 -12.85 -2.64
CA ALA A 190 -9.70 -13.94 -1.71
C ALA A 190 -10.02 -15.25 -2.45
N ASN A 191 -10.81 -15.19 -3.53
CA ASN A 191 -11.14 -16.34 -4.33
C ASN A 191 -9.92 -16.96 -5.06
N VAL A 192 -8.93 -16.14 -5.40
CA VAL A 192 -7.70 -16.59 -6.08
C VAL A 192 -6.68 -17.15 -5.08
N ILE A 193 -6.54 -16.49 -3.91
CA ILE A 193 -5.45 -16.75 -2.96
C ILE A 193 -5.85 -17.83 -1.95
N LEU A 194 -7.12 -17.85 -1.50
CA LEU A 194 -7.61 -18.69 -0.41
C LEU A 194 -8.35 -19.90 -0.95
N ASN A 195 -8.14 -21.06 -0.34
CA ASN A 195 -8.97 -22.22 -0.60
C ASN A 195 -10.36 -22.09 0.05
N GLU A 196 -11.28 -22.99 -0.25
CA GLU A 196 -12.67 -22.93 0.20
C GLU A 196 -12.81 -22.99 1.75
N ALA A 197 -11.99 -23.82 2.41
CA ALA A 197 -11.97 -23.92 3.87
C ALA A 197 -11.51 -22.61 4.51
N GLN A 198 -10.44 -22.01 4.01
CA GLN A 198 -9.89 -20.75 4.50
C GLN A 198 -10.84 -19.56 4.26
N ARG A 199 -11.66 -19.58 3.21
CA ARG A 199 -12.69 -18.56 2.98
C ARG A 199 -13.80 -18.59 4.04
N ASN A 200 -14.12 -19.78 4.55
CA ASN A 200 -15.19 -19.98 5.52
C ASN A 200 -14.75 -19.74 6.98
N GLU A 201 -13.46 -19.84 7.28
CA GLU A 201 -12.89 -19.56 8.60
C GLU A 201 -12.65 -18.06 8.88
N GLY A 202 -12.89 -17.21 7.90
CA GLY A 202 -12.68 -15.77 8.00
C GLY A 202 -13.64 -15.07 8.95
N SER A 203 -13.13 -14.06 9.62
CA SER A 203 -13.71 -13.19 10.64
C SER A 203 -15.22 -12.96 10.52
N SER A 204 -15.86 -12.61 11.63
CA SER A 204 -17.30 -12.26 11.78
C SER A 204 -17.85 -11.26 10.73
N ASN A 205 -17.01 -10.65 9.93
CA ASN A 205 -17.32 -9.66 8.89
C ASN A 205 -17.29 -10.22 7.46
N GLY A 206 -17.09 -11.54 7.28
CA GLY A 206 -17.09 -12.16 5.94
C GLY A 206 -15.86 -11.88 5.06
N TYR A 207 -14.80 -11.25 5.60
CA TYR A 207 -13.52 -11.06 4.95
C TYR A 207 -12.45 -11.95 5.59
N PRO A 208 -11.55 -12.56 4.80
CA PRO A 208 -10.37 -13.23 5.33
C PRO A 208 -9.50 -12.24 6.12
N ASN A 209 -8.57 -12.76 6.92
CA ASN A 209 -7.57 -11.92 7.57
C ASN A 209 -6.87 -11.02 6.55
N ILE A 210 -7.08 -9.71 6.66
CA ILE A 210 -6.45 -8.70 5.79
C ILE A 210 -5.40 -7.96 6.61
N LEU A 211 -4.20 -7.86 6.06
CA LEU A 211 -3.15 -6.98 6.56
C LEU A 211 -2.83 -5.92 5.51
N VAL A 212 -2.89 -4.66 5.90
CA VAL A 212 -2.54 -3.52 5.06
C VAL A 212 -1.10 -3.10 5.37
N ALA A 213 -0.18 -3.42 4.47
CA ALA A 213 1.24 -3.07 4.55
C ALA A 213 1.47 -1.73 3.84
N VAL A 214 1.85 -0.70 4.58
CA VAL A 214 1.98 0.68 4.08
C VAL A 214 3.45 1.05 3.96
N ASP A 215 3.92 1.58 2.82
CA ASP A 215 5.27 2.13 2.75
C ASP A 215 5.43 3.33 3.68
N GLY A 216 6.57 3.41 4.36
CA GLY A 216 6.85 4.50 5.29
C GLY A 216 6.67 4.15 6.76
N ASN A 217 6.46 5.17 7.59
CA ASN A 217 6.42 5.08 9.05
C ASN A 217 5.06 5.47 9.67
N LEU A 218 4.07 5.76 8.85
CA LEU A 218 2.77 6.20 9.29
C LEU A 218 1.68 5.20 8.92
N LYS A 219 0.68 5.07 9.77
CA LYS A 219 -0.57 4.40 9.47
C LYS A 219 -1.53 5.38 8.80
N ILE A 220 -2.37 4.87 7.91
CA ILE A 220 -3.43 5.63 7.27
C ILE A 220 -4.46 6.00 8.33
N ASP A 221 -4.82 7.28 8.43
CA ASP A 221 -5.84 7.76 9.36
C ASP A 221 -7.25 7.28 8.97
N LYS A 222 -8.21 7.38 9.90
CA LYS A 222 -9.63 6.98 9.68
C LYS A 222 -9.82 5.53 9.21
N MET A 223 -8.85 4.67 9.46
CA MET A 223 -8.90 3.24 9.20
C MET A 223 -8.61 2.45 10.48
N PRO A 224 -9.09 1.19 10.59
CA PRO A 224 -8.73 0.31 11.70
C PRO A 224 -7.21 0.21 11.83
N GLN A 225 -6.69 0.50 13.03
CA GLN A 225 -5.25 0.60 13.27
C GLN A 225 -4.58 -0.76 13.49
N ASP A 226 -5.36 -1.76 13.84
CA ASP A 226 -4.93 -3.12 14.18
C ASP A 226 -4.59 -3.98 12.96
N ILE A 227 -5.08 -3.61 11.79
CA ILE A 227 -4.81 -4.31 10.52
C ILE A 227 -3.74 -3.62 9.66
N GLN A 228 -3.12 -2.56 10.14
CA GLN A 228 -2.14 -1.79 9.38
C GLN A 228 -0.72 -1.99 9.90
N MET A 229 0.22 -2.21 9.00
CA MET A 229 1.64 -2.28 9.30
C MET A 229 2.43 -1.29 8.44
N PRO A 230 2.89 -0.16 9.00
CA PRO A 230 3.82 0.72 8.30
C PRO A 230 5.21 0.08 8.24
N ILE A 231 5.83 0.12 7.06
CA ILE A 231 7.11 -0.54 6.80
C ILE A 231 8.05 0.45 6.12
N VAL A 232 9.03 0.93 6.86
CA VAL A 232 10.03 1.87 6.33
C VAL A 232 10.82 1.22 5.19
N LYS A 233 10.83 1.85 4.02
CA LYS A 233 11.38 1.33 2.76
C LYS A 233 10.70 0.03 2.34
N GLY A 234 9.39 -0.04 2.53
CA GLY A 234 8.57 -1.21 2.27
C GLY A 234 8.61 -1.65 0.81
N ASP A 235 8.71 -0.71 -0.12
CA ASP A 235 8.86 -0.96 -1.55
C ASP A 235 10.09 -1.82 -1.93
N GLY A 236 11.16 -1.74 -1.12
CA GLY A 236 12.34 -2.62 -1.25
C GLY A 236 12.27 -3.90 -0.41
N ARG A 237 11.20 -4.12 0.36
CA ARG A 237 11.10 -5.21 1.35
C ARG A 237 9.88 -6.11 1.16
N ILE A 238 8.80 -5.59 0.60
CA ILE A 238 7.52 -6.28 0.46
C ILE A 238 7.09 -6.22 -1.00
N ALA A 239 6.84 -7.35 -1.59
CA ALA A 239 6.56 -7.45 -3.02
C ALA A 239 5.25 -6.74 -3.42
N SER A 240 4.21 -6.80 -2.60
CA SER A 240 2.95 -6.07 -2.85
C SER A 240 3.13 -4.56 -2.77
N ILE A 241 3.95 -4.04 -1.85
CA ILE A 241 4.31 -2.61 -1.80
C ILE A 241 5.15 -2.24 -3.03
N SER A 242 6.11 -3.08 -3.44
CA SER A 242 6.90 -2.87 -4.67
C SER A 242 6.02 -2.79 -5.91
N ALA A 243 5.01 -3.66 -6.02
CA ALA A 243 4.01 -3.61 -7.09
C ALA A 243 3.23 -2.29 -7.07
N ALA A 244 2.73 -1.89 -5.90
CA ALA A 244 2.00 -0.64 -5.73
C ALA A 244 2.84 0.58 -6.14
N SER A 245 4.12 0.60 -5.74
CA SER A 245 5.10 1.64 -6.10
C SER A 245 5.26 1.80 -7.62
N ILE A 246 5.44 0.69 -8.33
CA ILE A 246 5.58 0.70 -9.80
C ILE A 246 4.30 1.22 -10.46
N LEU A 247 3.14 0.69 -10.04
CA LEU A 247 1.85 1.05 -10.63
C LEU A 247 1.52 2.54 -10.41
N ALA A 248 1.66 3.03 -9.18
CA ALA A 248 1.43 4.44 -8.86
C ALA A 248 2.38 5.36 -9.64
N LYS A 249 3.67 4.99 -9.72
CA LYS A 249 4.69 5.79 -10.39
C LYS A 249 4.45 5.90 -11.89
N VAL A 250 4.15 4.79 -12.58
CA VAL A 250 3.86 4.80 -14.02
C VAL A 250 2.59 5.61 -14.30
N PHE A 251 1.54 5.40 -13.53
CA PHE A 251 0.29 6.15 -13.66
C PHE A 251 0.53 7.66 -13.53
N ARG A 252 1.26 8.09 -12.48
CA ARG A 252 1.54 9.50 -12.27
C ARG A 252 2.46 10.08 -13.34
N ASP A 253 3.47 9.36 -13.79
CA ASP A 253 4.37 9.81 -14.85
C ASP A 253 3.58 10.07 -16.16
N ARG A 254 2.65 9.17 -16.54
CA ARG A 254 1.75 9.35 -17.68
C ARG A 254 0.78 10.53 -17.50
N TYR A 255 0.33 10.78 -16.28
CA TYR A 255 -0.49 11.95 -15.98
C TYR A 255 0.30 13.24 -16.14
N MET A 256 1.55 13.27 -15.69
CA MET A 256 2.43 14.44 -15.82
C MET A 256 2.78 14.74 -17.29
N ASP A 257 2.85 13.71 -18.17
CA ASP A 257 2.98 13.92 -19.63
C ASP A 257 1.76 14.68 -20.18
N LYS A 258 0.55 14.27 -19.78
CA LYS A 258 -0.68 14.97 -20.18
C LYS A 258 -0.73 16.41 -19.66
N LEU A 259 -0.21 16.67 -18.48
CA LEU A 259 -0.09 18.02 -17.95
C LEU A 259 0.90 18.87 -18.77
N GLU A 260 1.99 18.30 -19.29
CA GLU A 260 2.90 19.02 -20.19
C GLU A 260 2.23 19.35 -21.54
N GLU A 261 1.39 18.45 -22.05
CA GLU A 261 0.58 18.73 -23.26
C GLU A 261 -0.42 19.88 -23.03
N LEU A 262 -1.03 19.93 -21.83
CA LEU A 262 -2.01 20.95 -21.47
C LEU A 262 -1.36 22.30 -21.12
N TYR A 263 -0.19 22.26 -20.47
CA TYR A 263 0.58 23.42 -20.04
C TYR A 263 2.02 23.32 -20.56
N PRO A 264 2.25 23.55 -21.87
CA PRO A 264 3.56 23.31 -22.47
C PRO A 264 4.65 24.29 -21.99
N GLY A 265 5.84 23.77 -21.86
CA GLY A 265 7.04 24.55 -21.53
C GLY A 265 7.37 24.62 -20.04
N TYR A 266 6.62 23.91 -19.19
CA TYR A 266 6.98 23.72 -17.78
C TYR A 266 7.96 22.56 -17.58
N GLY A 267 7.96 21.56 -18.46
CA GLY A 267 8.83 20.37 -18.39
C GLY A 267 8.28 19.31 -17.43
N PHE A 268 6.97 19.21 -17.24
CA PHE A 268 6.33 18.24 -16.36
C PHE A 268 6.64 16.79 -16.73
N ASP A 269 6.83 16.51 -18.02
CA ASP A 269 7.26 15.23 -18.58
C ASP A 269 8.67 14.81 -18.13
N LYS A 270 9.53 15.78 -17.82
CA LYS A 270 10.94 15.56 -17.47
C LYS A 270 11.19 15.42 -15.98
N HIS A 271 10.54 16.25 -15.19
CA HIS A 271 10.77 16.34 -13.74
C HIS A 271 9.54 16.02 -12.89
N ALA A 272 8.43 15.58 -13.50
CA ALA A 272 7.22 15.16 -12.80
C ALA A 272 6.71 16.18 -11.77
N GLY A 273 6.86 17.49 -12.04
CA GLY A 273 6.42 18.58 -11.17
C GLY A 273 7.34 18.92 -10.00
N TYR A 274 8.48 18.23 -9.83
CA TYR A 274 9.44 18.58 -8.79
C TYR A 274 10.06 19.96 -9.03
N GLY A 275 10.42 20.66 -7.92
CA GLY A 275 10.99 22.01 -7.92
C GLY A 275 12.44 22.07 -8.44
N THR A 276 12.70 21.50 -9.60
CA THR A 276 13.99 21.61 -10.27
C THR A 276 14.26 23.05 -10.74
N LYS A 277 15.51 23.39 -11.02
CA LYS A 277 15.84 24.71 -11.57
C LYS A 277 15.02 25.01 -12.83
N ALA A 278 14.89 24.04 -13.73
CA ALA A 278 14.11 24.20 -14.96
C ALA A 278 12.64 24.53 -14.70
N HIS A 279 12.01 23.85 -13.72
CA HIS A 279 10.63 24.10 -13.31
C HIS A 279 10.47 25.49 -12.70
N LEU A 280 11.34 25.88 -11.75
CA LEU A 280 11.31 27.20 -11.14
C LEU A 280 11.53 28.32 -12.18
N ASP A 281 12.42 28.14 -13.13
CA ASP A 281 12.64 29.10 -14.21
C ASP A 281 11.43 29.18 -15.16
N ALA A 282 10.72 28.07 -15.39
CA ALA A 282 9.47 28.06 -16.13
C ALA A 282 8.36 28.84 -15.40
N ILE A 283 8.21 28.60 -14.09
CA ILE A 283 7.26 29.37 -13.26
C ILE A 283 7.57 30.87 -13.27
N ARG A 284 8.83 31.28 -13.19
CA ARG A 284 9.22 32.71 -13.28
C ARG A 284 8.85 33.33 -14.62
N ARG A 285 8.96 32.58 -15.71
CA ARG A 285 8.64 33.09 -17.05
C ARG A 285 7.15 33.09 -17.36
N GLN A 286 6.42 32.09 -16.93
CA GLN A 286 5.05 31.81 -17.40
C GLN A 286 3.99 31.96 -16.29
N GLY A 287 4.42 32.11 -15.01
CA GLY A 287 3.52 32.10 -13.85
C GLY A 287 3.12 30.70 -13.41
N PHE A 288 2.19 30.63 -12.46
CA PHE A 288 1.58 29.40 -12.01
C PHE A 288 0.39 29.01 -12.90
N THR A 289 0.18 27.71 -13.07
CA THR A 289 -1.03 27.14 -13.70
C THR A 289 -1.93 26.51 -12.63
N PRO A 290 -3.18 26.13 -12.94
CA PRO A 290 -4.02 25.34 -12.05
C PRO A 290 -3.41 24.02 -11.59
N ALA A 291 -2.43 23.46 -12.34
CA ALA A 291 -1.72 22.26 -11.94
C ALA A 291 -0.72 22.48 -10.78
N HIS A 292 -0.44 23.72 -10.39
CA HIS A 292 0.49 24.02 -9.29
C HIS A 292 -0.21 24.09 -7.95
N ARG A 293 0.45 23.54 -6.92
CA ARG A 293 -0.02 23.54 -5.53
C ARG A 293 0.24 24.90 -4.88
N LYS A 294 -0.80 25.64 -4.58
CA LYS A 294 -0.71 27.01 -4.00
C LYS A 294 -0.18 26.98 -2.57
N SER A 295 -0.41 25.90 -1.84
CA SER A 295 0.08 25.70 -0.47
C SER A 295 1.60 25.40 -0.41
N PHE A 296 2.24 25.09 -1.55
CA PHE A 296 3.66 24.83 -1.61
C PHE A 296 4.42 26.10 -1.97
N HIS A 297 5.20 26.64 -1.01
CA HIS A 297 5.95 27.88 -1.16
C HIS A 297 7.44 27.62 -1.23
N PRO A 298 8.03 27.38 -2.43
CA PRO A 298 9.47 27.21 -2.54
C PRO A 298 10.19 28.53 -2.22
N LYS A 299 11.18 28.49 -1.31
CA LYS A 299 11.95 29.67 -0.87
C LYS A 299 12.69 30.39 -2.01
N SER A 300 12.77 29.77 -3.18
CA SER A 300 13.51 30.23 -4.36
C SER A 300 12.62 30.86 -5.44
N LEU A 301 11.33 31.06 -5.20
CA LEU A 301 10.39 31.83 -6.04
C LEU A 301 10.01 33.19 -5.38
#